data_a372b7ffa44bf854f75ccf00a77f3216
#
_entry.id   a372b7ffa44bf854f75ccf00a77f3216
#
_cell.length_a   1.000
_cell.length_b   1.000
_cell.length_c   1.000
_cell.angle_alpha   90.00
_cell.angle_beta   90.00
_cell.angle_gamma   90.00
#
_symmetry.space_group_name_H-M   'P 1'
#
loop_
_entity.id
_entity.type
_entity.pdbx_description
1 polymer ?
#
loop_
_entity_poly.entity_id
_entity_poly.type
_entity_poly.pdbx_seq_one_letter_code
_entity_poly.pdbx_strand_id
1 'polypeptide(L)'
;MKVVSVVGMAGAGKSEVAKIFEKNGFIRIRFGDVTDEEVSKRGLELNEENERSVREALRQEYGMSAYAILNLARIDLARKQSDVVIDGLYSWEEYTFLKTYYGEDFYVVAVWASPRTRYARLTDRSNRRLTLEEATNRDRAEMENINKGGPIAMADFTIINESSLKELKREVKGVISRLRGRD
;
A
#
# COMPACT_ATOMS: atom_id res chain seq x y z
N MET A 1 -19.50 5.47 0.42
CA MET A 1 -18.12 6.07 0.45
C MET A 1 -17.13 5.04 -0.03
N LYS A 2 -16.22 5.43 -0.91
CA LYS A 2 -15.29 4.54 -1.58
C LYS A 2 -14.09 4.19 -0.72
N VAL A 3 -13.56 2.99 -0.91
CA VAL A 3 -12.29 2.52 -0.32
C VAL A 3 -11.31 2.30 -1.47
N VAL A 4 -10.24 3.05 -1.50
CA VAL A 4 -9.23 3.01 -2.56
C VAL A 4 -7.94 2.46 -2.00
N SER A 5 -7.48 1.34 -2.50
CA SER A 5 -6.23 0.71 -2.05
C SER A 5 -5.09 1.01 -3.03
N VAL A 6 -3.96 1.49 -2.51
CA VAL A 6 -2.78 1.77 -3.33
C VAL A 6 -1.80 0.59 -3.24
N VAL A 7 -1.55 -0.05 -4.37
CA VAL A 7 -0.67 -1.21 -4.49
C VAL A 7 0.51 -0.91 -5.43
N GLY A 8 1.56 -1.70 -5.33
CA GLY A 8 2.77 -1.60 -6.18
C GLY A 8 4.00 -2.11 -5.45
N MET A 9 5.04 -2.40 -6.18
CA MET A 9 6.30 -2.91 -5.64
C MET A 9 7.03 -1.88 -4.76
N ALA A 10 7.98 -2.31 -3.95
CA ALA A 10 8.81 -1.42 -3.15
C ALA A 10 9.49 -0.36 -4.05
N GLY A 11 9.54 0.90 -3.62
CA GLY A 11 10.13 2.00 -4.41
C GLY A 11 9.24 2.60 -5.50
N ALA A 12 8.05 2.03 -5.79
CA ALA A 12 7.15 2.53 -6.84
C ALA A 12 6.54 3.92 -6.56
N GLY A 13 6.47 4.35 -5.28
CA GLY A 13 5.94 5.67 -4.91
C GLY A 13 4.52 5.63 -4.33
N LYS A 14 4.06 4.48 -3.85
CA LYS A 14 2.74 4.30 -3.22
C LYS A 14 2.38 5.35 -2.19
N SER A 15 3.28 5.60 -1.24
CA SER A 15 3.01 6.55 -0.15
C SER A 15 2.88 8.00 -0.64
N GLU A 16 3.56 8.38 -1.72
CA GLU A 16 3.34 9.70 -2.33
C GLU A 16 1.97 9.79 -3.00
N VAL A 17 1.54 8.72 -3.68
CA VAL A 17 0.19 8.63 -4.24
C VAL A 17 -0.86 8.73 -3.12
N ALA A 18 -0.72 7.94 -2.05
CA ALA A 18 -1.64 7.98 -0.91
C ALA A 18 -1.72 9.38 -0.25
N LYS A 19 -0.58 10.08 -0.09
CA LYS A 19 -0.55 11.47 0.39
C LYS A 19 -1.28 12.45 -0.55
N ILE A 20 -1.25 12.21 -1.86
CA ILE A 20 -1.99 13.06 -2.81
C ILE A 20 -3.49 12.81 -2.67
N PHE A 21 -3.95 11.55 -2.50
CA PHE A 21 -5.34 11.23 -2.17
C PHE A 21 -5.78 11.94 -0.88
N GLU A 22 -4.98 11.84 0.19
CA GLU A 22 -5.23 12.51 1.47
C GLU A 22 -5.41 14.03 1.33
N LYS A 23 -4.51 14.70 0.57
CA LYS A 23 -4.63 16.13 0.26
C LYS A 23 -5.84 16.49 -0.60
N ASN A 24 -6.50 15.53 -1.19
CA ASN A 24 -7.74 15.68 -1.95
C ASN A 24 -8.98 15.19 -1.19
N GLY A 25 -8.88 15.08 0.14
CA GLY A 25 -10.02 14.84 1.03
C GLY A 25 -10.32 13.38 1.34
N PHE A 26 -9.42 12.44 1.02
CA PHE A 26 -9.53 11.06 1.47
C PHE A 26 -8.92 10.92 2.87
N ILE A 27 -9.50 10.09 3.72
CA ILE A 27 -8.86 9.68 4.98
C ILE A 27 -7.85 8.58 4.66
N ARG A 28 -6.58 8.83 4.99
CA ARG A 28 -5.51 7.87 4.76
C ARG A 28 -5.35 6.91 5.93
N ILE A 29 -5.32 5.61 5.63
CA ILE A 29 -5.02 4.54 6.57
C ILE A 29 -3.77 3.81 6.08
N ARG A 30 -2.72 3.82 6.89
CA ARG A 30 -1.49 3.09 6.63
C ARG A 30 -1.60 1.68 7.22
N PHE A 31 -1.59 0.66 6.38
CA PHE A 31 -1.64 -0.73 6.86
C PHE A 31 -0.44 -1.09 7.75
N GLY A 32 0.71 -0.52 7.47
CA GLY A 32 1.92 -0.72 8.27
C GLY A 32 1.85 -0.21 9.71
N ASP A 33 0.90 0.68 10.04
CA ASP A 33 0.77 1.21 11.40
C ASP A 33 0.47 0.10 12.42
N VAL A 34 -0.22 -0.96 12.01
CA VAL A 34 -0.45 -2.15 12.85
C VAL A 34 0.86 -2.81 13.27
N THR A 35 1.86 -2.86 12.38
CA THR A 35 3.19 -3.38 12.73
C THR A 35 3.88 -2.46 13.73
N ASP A 36 3.88 -1.15 13.45
CA ASP A 36 4.55 -0.15 14.31
C ASP A 36 3.93 -0.15 15.72
N GLU A 37 2.60 -0.25 15.81
CA GLU A 37 1.87 -0.37 17.08
C GLU A 37 2.19 -1.66 17.84
N GLU A 38 2.25 -2.80 17.12
CA GLU A 38 2.54 -4.08 17.75
C GLU A 38 4.01 -4.18 18.21
N VAL A 39 4.97 -3.65 17.45
CA VAL A 39 6.37 -3.50 17.88
C VAL A 39 6.44 -2.69 19.17
N SER A 40 5.72 -1.55 19.23
CA SER A 40 5.66 -0.70 20.41
C SER A 40 5.03 -1.40 21.61
N LYS A 41 3.92 -2.13 21.42
CA LYS A 41 3.26 -2.92 22.49
C LYS A 41 4.16 -3.99 23.07
N ARG A 42 5.01 -4.60 22.27
CA ARG A 42 6.01 -5.60 22.70
C ARG A 42 7.25 -4.97 23.36
N GLY A 43 7.34 -3.64 23.41
CA GLY A 43 8.51 -2.94 23.98
C GLY A 43 9.77 -3.11 23.12
N LEU A 44 9.62 -3.41 21.82
CA LEU A 44 10.73 -3.62 20.90
C LEU A 44 11.13 -2.31 20.21
N GLU A 45 12.40 -2.21 19.81
CA GLU A 45 12.87 -1.12 18.99
C GLU A 45 12.29 -1.21 17.57
N LEU A 46 11.93 -0.05 16.99
CA LEU A 46 11.41 0.04 15.63
C LEU A 46 12.55 -0.07 14.61
N ASN A 47 12.86 -1.29 14.19
CA ASN A 47 13.86 -1.62 13.18
C ASN A 47 13.33 -2.74 12.26
N GLU A 48 14.01 -2.99 11.13
CA GLU A 48 13.53 -3.94 10.12
C GLU A 48 13.43 -5.38 10.64
N GLU A 49 14.32 -5.79 11.55
CA GLU A 49 14.30 -7.14 12.13
C GLU A 49 13.04 -7.36 12.98
N ASN A 50 12.77 -6.45 13.92
CA ASN A 50 11.59 -6.51 14.78
C ASN A 50 10.29 -6.33 13.98
N GLU A 51 10.25 -5.38 13.03
CA GLU A 51 9.12 -5.21 12.13
C GLU A 51 8.85 -6.48 11.31
N ARG A 52 9.89 -7.14 10.80
CA ARG A 52 9.75 -8.38 10.06
C ARG A 52 9.20 -9.51 10.93
N SER A 53 9.76 -9.69 12.13
CA SER A 53 9.29 -10.69 13.09
C SER A 53 7.81 -10.49 13.44
N VAL A 54 7.41 -9.24 13.70
CA VAL A 54 6.01 -8.89 13.98
C VAL A 54 5.12 -9.15 12.78
N ARG A 55 5.53 -8.78 11.55
CA ARG A 55 4.77 -9.06 10.33
C ARG A 55 4.52 -10.56 10.12
N GLU A 56 5.54 -11.37 10.39
CA GLU A 56 5.44 -12.83 10.28
C GLU A 56 4.50 -13.40 11.35
N ALA A 57 4.61 -12.95 12.60
CA ALA A 57 3.75 -13.35 13.69
C ALA A 57 2.27 -12.99 13.44
N LEU A 58 1.99 -11.77 12.98
CA LEU A 58 0.63 -11.34 12.64
C LEU A 58 0.02 -12.19 11.51
N ARG A 59 0.81 -12.57 10.51
CA ARG A 59 0.34 -13.46 9.44
C ARG A 59 0.15 -14.90 9.89
N GLN A 60 0.93 -15.37 10.83
CA GLN A 60 0.69 -16.69 11.44
C GLN A 60 -0.61 -16.72 12.23
N GLU A 61 -0.93 -15.65 12.93
CA GLU A 61 -2.13 -15.55 13.78
C GLU A 61 -3.42 -15.30 12.97
N TYR A 62 -3.37 -14.35 12.02
CA TYR A 62 -4.56 -13.88 11.28
C TYR A 62 -4.60 -14.32 9.81
N GLY A 63 -3.61 -15.10 9.35
CA GLY A 63 -3.48 -15.50 7.95
C GLY A 63 -2.93 -14.38 7.06
N MET A 64 -2.89 -14.65 5.75
CA MET A 64 -2.32 -13.71 4.77
C MET A 64 -3.16 -12.44 4.55
N SER A 65 -4.40 -12.40 5.04
CA SER A 65 -5.27 -11.21 5.06
C SER A 65 -5.14 -10.36 6.34
N ALA A 66 -4.17 -10.65 7.20
CA ALA A 66 -3.97 -10.06 8.52
C ALA A 66 -4.15 -8.53 8.56
N TYR A 67 -3.49 -7.81 7.66
CA TYR A 67 -3.54 -6.35 7.67
C TYR A 67 -4.90 -5.79 7.26
N ALA A 68 -5.62 -6.46 6.37
CA ALA A 68 -6.98 -6.07 6.03
C ALA A 68 -7.93 -6.29 7.21
N ILE A 69 -7.83 -7.43 7.88
CA ILE A 69 -8.64 -7.78 9.07
C ILE A 69 -8.39 -6.78 10.21
N LEU A 70 -7.11 -6.54 10.56
CA LEU A 70 -6.73 -5.70 11.69
C LEU A 70 -7.03 -4.21 11.49
N ASN A 71 -7.10 -3.74 10.24
CA ASN A 71 -7.48 -2.37 9.92
C ASN A 71 -8.98 -2.19 9.62
N LEU A 72 -9.78 -3.26 9.55
CA LEU A 72 -11.17 -3.21 9.09
C LEU A 72 -12.01 -2.18 9.86
N ALA A 73 -11.96 -2.23 11.19
CA ALA A 73 -12.71 -1.31 12.04
C ALA A 73 -12.30 0.17 11.81
N ARG A 74 -11.01 0.43 11.53
CA ARG A 74 -10.50 1.78 11.22
C ARG A 74 -11.03 2.26 9.87
N ILE A 75 -11.06 1.38 8.86
CA ILE A 75 -11.59 1.69 7.54
C ILE A 75 -13.07 2.00 7.64
N ASP A 76 -13.86 1.17 8.33
CA ASP A 76 -15.30 1.36 8.50
C ASP A 76 -15.64 2.65 9.26
N LEU A 77 -14.85 2.99 10.28
CA LEU A 77 -15.01 4.25 11.01
C LEU A 77 -14.71 5.46 10.11
N ALA A 78 -13.62 5.40 9.35
CA ALA A 78 -13.22 6.47 8.43
C ALA A 78 -14.24 6.66 7.29
N ARG A 79 -14.80 5.56 6.74
CA ARG A 79 -15.84 5.60 5.71
C ARG A 79 -17.10 6.34 6.11
N LYS A 80 -17.40 6.44 7.40
CA LYS A 80 -18.56 7.23 7.88
C LYS A 80 -18.38 8.73 7.67
N GLN A 81 -17.14 9.18 7.46
CA GLN A 81 -16.79 10.58 7.34
C GLN A 81 -16.38 10.99 5.93
N SER A 82 -15.63 10.15 5.22
CA SER A 82 -15.09 10.45 3.89
C SER A 82 -14.74 9.17 3.12
N ASP A 83 -14.38 9.33 1.83
CA ASP A 83 -13.70 8.29 1.08
C ASP A 83 -12.35 7.96 1.75
N VAL A 84 -11.93 6.71 1.68
CA VAL A 84 -10.73 6.22 2.34
C VAL A 84 -9.66 5.84 1.32
N VAL A 85 -8.41 6.17 1.61
CA VAL A 85 -7.25 5.64 0.88
C VAL A 85 -6.41 4.76 1.79
N ILE A 86 -6.20 3.52 1.39
CA ILE A 86 -5.33 2.54 2.06
C ILE A 86 -3.93 2.63 1.46
N ASP A 87 -2.94 2.98 2.28
CA ASP A 87 -1.53 2.99 1.91
C ASP A 87 -0.91 1.66 2.31
N GLY A 88 -0.81 0.74 1.35
CA GLY A 88 -0.12 -0.51 1.52
C GLY A 88 -0.97 -1.79 1.49
N LEU A 89 -1.62 -2.08 0.39
CA LEU A 89 -2.13 -3.42 0.12
C LEU A 89 -0.96 -4.37 -0.19
N TYR A 90 -0.84 -5.46 0.55
CA TYR A 90 0.37 -6.29 0.49
C TYR A 90 0.18 -7.64 -0.17
N SER A 91 -0.95 -8.33 0.02
CA SER A 91 -1.16 -9.70 -0.45
C SER A 91 -2.39 -9.87 -1.33
N TRP A 92 -2.45 -11.01 -2.04
CA TRP A 92 -3.62 -11.42 -2.79
C TRP A 92 -4.83 -11.64 -1.87
N GLU A 93 -4.60 -12.21 -0.70
CA GLU A 93 -5.64 -12.52 0.28
C GLU A 93 -6.24 -11.24 0.89
N GLU A 94 -5.43 -10.20 1.10
CA GLU A 94 -5.93 -8.88 1.52
C GLU A 94 -6.82 -8.27 0.44
N TYR A 95 -6.42 -8.38 -0.83
CA TYR A 95 -7.22 -7.91 -1.96
C TYR A 95 -8.58 -8.62 -2.02
N THR A 96 -8.58 -9.95 -1.99
CA THR A 96 -9.82 -10.75 -2.06
C THR A 96 -10.73 -10.48 -0.87
N PHE A 97 -10.17 -10.37 0.32
CA PHE A 97 -10.91 -10.02 1.53
C PHE A 97 -11.61 -8.67 1.41
N LEU A 98 -10.88 -7.60 1.04
CA LEU A 98 -11.43 -6.26 0.91
C LEU A 98 -12.42 -6.15 -0.26
N LYS A 99 -12.15 -6.81 -1.39
CA LYS A 99 -13.05 -6.84 -2.54
C LYS A 99 -14.36 -7.55 -2.21
N THR A 100 -14.30 -8.64 -1.45
CA THR A 100 -15.50 -9.34 -0.98
C THR A 100 -16.30 -8.51 0.01
N TYR A 101 -15.60 -7.81 0.93
CA TYR A 101 -16.25 -7.04 2.00
C TYR A 101 -16.89 -5.73 1.50
N TYR A 102 -16.18 -4.97 0.65
CA TYR A 102 -16.64 -3.67 0.17
C TYR A 102 -17.30 -3.69 -1.21
N GLY A 103 -17.20 -4.79 -1.95
CA GLY A 103 -17.85 -4.98 -3.26
C GLY A 103 -17.46 -3.91 -4.28
N GLU A 104 -18.45 -3.26 -4.85
CA GLU A 104 -18.28 -2.21 -5.87
C GLU A 104 -17.72 -0.88 -5.31
N ASP A 105 -17.72 -0.69 -4.01
CA ASP A 105 -17.08 0.47 -3.37
C ASP A 105 -15.55 0.33 -3.21
N PHE A 106 -14.98 -0.85 -3.51
CA PHE A 106 -13.55 -1.12 -3.41
C PHE A 106 -12.84 -0.97 -4.75
N TYR A 107 -11.85 -0.09 -4.77
CA TYR A 107 -11.02 0.19 -5.94
C TYR A 107 -9.55 -0.02 -5.63
N VAL A 108 -8.78 -0.45 -6.62
CA VAL A 108 -7.33 -0.63 -6.53
C VAL A 108 -6.62 0.28 -7.52
N VAL A 109 -5.65 1.02 -7.03
CA VAL A 109 -4.75 1.87 -7.82
C VAL A 109 -3.35 1.28 -7.77
N ALA A 110 -2.90 0.70 -8.86
CA ALA A 110 -1.53 0.24 -9.01
C ALA A 110 -0.61 1.42 -9.32
N VAL A 111 0.50 1.50 -8.60
CA VAL A 111 1.60 2.44 -8.89
C VAL A 111 2.76 1.62 -9.43
N TRP A 112 3.08 1.85 -10.68
CA TRP A 112 4.15 1.15 -11.36
C TRP A 112 5.35 2.06 -11.60
N ALA A 113 6.53 1.53 -11.38
CA ALA A 113 7.81 2.07 -11.84
C ALA A 113 8.74 0.90 -12.17
N SER A 114 9.64 1.08 -13.13
CA SER A 114 10.58 0.04 -13.54
C SER A 114 11.48 -0.39 -12.37
N PRO A 115 11.98 -1.64 -12.35
CA PRO A 115 12.94 -2.09 -11.34
C PRO A 115 14.14 -1.15 -11.21
N ARG A 116 14.69 -0.67 -12.34
CA ARG A 116 15.79 0.30 -12.34
C ARG A 116 15.46 1.56 -11.55
N THR A 117 14.32 2.17 -11.82
CA THR A 117 13.86 3.39 -11.14
C THR A 117 13.59 3.13 -9.66
N ARG A 118 12.93 2.01 -9.33
CA ARG A 118 12.61 1.65 -7.95
C ARG A 118 13.85 1.38 -7.11
N TYR A 119 14.81 0.64 -7.64
CA TYR A 119 16.05 0.31 -6.94
C TYR A 119 16.89 1.57 -6.70
N ALA A 120 17.02 2.46 -7.70
CA ALA A 120 17.67 3.76 -7.49
C ALA A 120 17.02 4.53 -6.33
N ARG A 121 15.69 4.63 -6.31
CA ARG A 121 14.95 5.28 -5.21
C ARG A 121 15.16 4.61 -3.85
N LEU A 122 15.26 3.28 -3.81
CA LEU A 122 15.46 2.53 -2.57
C LEU A 122 16.88 2.69 -2.03
N THR A 123 17.88 2.82 -2.92
CA THR A 123 19.27 3.05 -2.54
C THR A 123 19.57 4.50 -2.13
N ASP A 124 18.77 5.47 -2.60
CA ASP A 124 18.96 6.90 -2.30
C ASP A 124 18.16 7.40 -1.08
N ARG A 125 17.33 6.56 -0.46
CA ARG A 125 16.54 6.94 0.71
C ARG A 125 17.39 7.34 1.90
N SER A 126 16.97 8.38 2.62
CA SER A 126 17.56 8.76 3.91
C SER A 126 17.23 7.76 5.02
N ASN A 127 16.01 7.17 4.99
CA ASN A 127 15.53 6.18 5.96
C ASN A 127 15.23 4.84 5.29
N ARG A 128 15.55 3.72 5.95
CA ARG A 128 15.32 2.37 5.43
C ARG A 128 15.93 2.17 4.04
N ARG A 129 17.17 2.69 3.89
CA ARG A 129 17.97 2.50 2.68
C ARG A 129 18.24 1.02 2.45
N LEU A 130 18.13 0.58 1.20
CA LEU A 130 18.44 -0.80 0.81
C LEU A 130 19.60 -0.80 -0.18
N THR A 131 20.44 -1.80 -0.10
CA THR A 131 21.39 -2.13 -1.18
C THR A 131 20.60 -2.65 -2.40
N LEU A 132 21.27 -2.75 -3.55
CA LEU A 132 20.67 -3.33 -4.75
C LEU A 132 20.24 -4.80 -4.53
N GLU A 133 21.08 -5.56 -3.82
CA GLU A 133 20.79 -6.95 -3.48
C GLU A 133 19.56 -7.07 -2.58
N GLU A 134 19.49 -6.27 -1.52
CA GLU A 134 18.32 -6.24 -0.62
C GLU A 134 17.03 -5.83 -1.35
N ALA A 135 17.12 -4.85 -2.25
CA ALA A 135 15.97 -4.41 -3.06
C ALA A 135 15.48 -5.53 -4.00
N THR A 136 16.40 -6.26 -4.64
CA THR A 136 16.08 -7.40 -5.50
C THR A 136 15.47 -8.57 -4.70
N ASN A 137 16.07 -8.91 -3.56
CA ASN A 137 15.58 -9.97 -2.68
C ASN A 137 14.19 -9.61 -2.10
N ARG A 138 13.95 -8.33 -1.81
CA ARG A 138 12.64 -7.86 -1.38
C ARG A 138 11.58 -8.01 -2.46
N ASP A 139 11.88 -7.65 -3.70
CA ASP A 139 10.97 -7.86 -4.83
C ASP A 139 10.61 -9.34 -4.99
N ARG A 140 11.61 -10.22 -4.93
CA ARG A 140 11.39 -11.66 -4.99
C ARG A 140 10.47 -12.13 -3.86
N ALA A 141 10.76 -11.75 -2.62
CA ALA A 141 9.94 -12.10 -1.46
C ALA A 141 8.50 -11.57 -1.56
N GLU A 142 8.30 -10.34 -2.07
CA GLU A 142 6.97 -9.76 -2.30
C GLU A 142 6.18 -10.53 -3.37
N MET A 143 6.84 -11.11 -4.37
CA MET A 143 6.19 -11.92 -5.40
C MET A 143 5.92 -13.35 -4.94
N GLU A 144 6.92 -14.01 -4.35
CA GLU A 144 6.87 -15.44 -4.04
C GLU A 144 6.07 -15.73 -2.75
N ASN A 145 6.19 -14.88 -1.73
CA ASN A 145 5.65 -15.16 -0.39
C ASN A 145 4.28 -14.52 -0.14
N ILE A 146 3.93 -13.42 -0.80
CA ILE A 146 2.68 -12.70 -0.57
C ILE A 146 1.86 -12.46 -1.83
N ASN A 147 2.26 -13.02 -2.96
CA ASN A 147 1.53 -12.97 -4.24
C ASN A 147 1.10 -11.55 -4.64
N LYS A 148 1.99 -10.57 -4.42
CA LYS A 148 1.70 -9.15 -4.63
C LYS A 148 1.40 -8.79 -6.08
N GLY A 149 1.84 -9.60 -7.02
CA GLY A 149 1.52 -9.45 -8.44
C GLY A 149 0.03 -9.50 -8.73
N GLY A 150 -0.74 -10.29 -7.99
CA GLY A 150 -2.18 -10.43 -8.17
C GLY A 150 -2.94 -9.10 -8.02
N PRO A 151 -2.86 -8.41 -6.88
CA PRO A 151 -3.50 -7.10 -6.70
C PRO A 151 -3.04 -6.03 -7.70
N ILE A 152 -1.77 -6.08 -8.15
CA ILE A 152 -1.26 -5.17 -9.18
C ILE A 152 -1.93 -5.44 -10.52
N ALA A 153 -2.06 -6.71 -10.90
CA ALA A 153 -2.70 -7.12 -12.16
C ALA A 153 -4.22 -6.84 -12.19
N MET A 154 -4.88 -6.88 -11.00
CA MET A 154 -6.31 -6.65 -10.86
C MET A 154 -6.68 -5.20 -10.56
N ALA A 155 -5.73 -4.26 -10.71
CA ALA A 155 -5.98 -2.85 -10.41
C ALA A 155 -6.96 -2.20 -11.40
N ASP A 156 -7.92 -1.43 -10.86
CA ASP A 156 -8.88 -0.64 -11.65
C ASP A 156 -8.20 0.53 -12.37
N PHE A 157 -7.12 1.05 -11.79
CA PHE A 157 -6.30 2.14 -12.35
C PHE A 157 -4.82 1.85 -12.20
N THR A 158 -4.04 2.20 -13.21
CA THR A 158 -2.57 2.11 -13.16
C THR A 158 -1.95 3.48 -13.37
N ILE A 159 -1.05 3.88 -12.47
CA ILE A 159 -0.27 5.12 -12.54
C ILE A 159 1.18 4.74 -12.81
N ILE A 160 1.74 5.27 -13.91
CA ILE A 160 3.15 5.08 -14.27
C ILE A 160 3.97 6.21 -13.63
N ASN A 161 4.78 5.85 -12.63
CA ASN A 161 5.60 6.79 -11.88
C ASN A 161 7.07 6.76 -12.29
N GLU A 162 7.35 7.11 -13.55
CA GLU A 162 8.71 7.18 -14.13
C GLU A 162 9.21 8.61 -14.32
N SER A 163 8.36 9.59 -14.13
CA SER A 163 8.64 10.99 -14.41
C SER A 163 8.66 11.86 -13.14
N SER A 164 8.36 13.14 -13.27
CA SER A 164 8.41 14.13 -12.20
C SER A 164 7.25 13.98 -11.20
N LEU A 165 7.45 14.51 -10.00
CA LEU A 165 6.39 14.61 -8.98
C LEU A 165 5.18 15.46 -9.50
N LYS A 166 5.41 16.41 -10.39
CA LYS A 166 4.34 17.22 -11.01
C LYS A 166 3.44 16.32 -11.86
N GLU A 167 4.04 15.44 -12.65
CA GLU A 167 3.34 14.49 -13.50
C GLU A 167 2.56 13.48 -12.65
N LEU A 168 3.21 12.90 -11.63
CA LEU A 168 2.54 12.01 -10.68
C LEU A 168 1.29 12.66 -10.07
N LYS A 169 1.39 13.92 -9.64
CA LYS A 169 0.25 14.67 -9.08
C LYS A 169 -0.89 14.83 -10.10
N ARG A 170 -0.57 15.04 -11.37
CA ARG A 170 -1.56 15.14 -12.44
C ARG A 170 -2.29 13.81 -12.64
N GLU A 171 -1.55 12.72 -12.77
CA GLU A 171 -2.11 11.37 -12.96
C GLU A 171 -3.03 10.98 -11.78
N VAL A 172 -2.57 11.19 -10.54
CA VAL A 172 -3.40 10.88 -9.35
C VAL A 172 -4.68 11.71 -9.33
N LYS A 173 -4.62 13.01 -9.67
CA LYS A 173 -5.83 13.85 -9.76
C LYS A 173 -6.81 13.36 -10.83
N GLY A 174 -6.32 12.89 -11.97
CA GLY A 174 -7.12 12.26 -13.00
C GLY A 174 -7.85 11.00 -12.50
N VAL A 175 -7.15 10.13 -11.75
CA VAL A 175 -7.77 8.96 -11.11
C VAL A 175 -8.85 9.39 -10.11
N ILE A 176 -8.58 10.38 -9.26
CA ILE A 176 -9.55 10.90 -8.28
C ILE A 176 -10.80 11.45 -8.98
N SER A 177 -10.62 12.18 -10.08
CA SER A 177 -11.75 12.71 -10.87
C SER A 177 -12.65 11.59 -11.38
N ARG A 178 -12.06 10.57 -12.01
CA ARG A 178 -12.79 9.39 -12.48
C ARG A 178 -13.51 8.64 -11.36
N LEU A 179 -12.86 8.43 -10.23
CA LEU A 179 -13.45 7.81 -9.04
C LEU A 179 -14.68 8.58 -8.54
N ARG A 180 -14.71 9.90 -8.70
CA ARG A 180 -15.82 10.77 -8.29
C ARG A 180 -16.91 10.93 -9.37
N GLY A 181 -16.73 10.31 -10.55
CA GLY A 181 -17.67 10.45 -11.68
C GLY A 181 -17.70 11.87 -12.24
N ARG A 182 -16.55 12.54 -12.26
CA ARG A 182 -16.37 13.91 -12.77
C ARG A 182 -15.46 13.89 -14.01
N ASP A 183 -15.74 13.01 -14.93
CA ASP A 183 -15.07 12.97 -16.25
C ASP A 183 -15.72 13.94 -17.24
#